data_829cd06def07a35b9e03b977d897544d
#
_entry.id   829cd06def07a35b9e03b977d897544d
#
_cell.length_a   1.000
_cell.length_b   1.000
_cell.length_c   1.000
_cell.angle_alpha   90.00
_cell.angle_beta   90.00
_cell.angle_gamma   90.00
#
_symmetry.space_group_name_H-M   'P 1'
#
loop_
_entity.id
_entity.type
_entity.pdbx_description
1 polymer ?
#
loop_
_entity_poly.entity_id
_entity_poly.type
_entity_poly.pdbx_seq_one_letter_code
_entity_poly.pdbx_strand_id
1 'polypeptide(L)'
;MKKGCIGCLGSLVIVLLAGFGALLYFGPAYGVNIFPPSPQQYAEAALKKMDFGLYTGPDWPQQKKQAMRDLQSAKTYQDTYLTLRKMAELSGGKHSHFYSSSEIKKEKQALTNLPDIQLSDGVLKVKLPAFMGDDRTRESYITRLSDGLNQTGYQAVILDLQQNSGGDIYPMLAGLATLLPDDDLFQFIYKDGSKEPFNLAQIIAQKGLSKIVANPKKMAIKKRAVPIAILIDGQTASSGELTALAFKNLPNVKVFGQATAGYTSGNIPYPLYDGALLQLTTSRIQDRSGKIYENTPIEPDQVSYHPLEDAQNWLKEMRRE
;
A
#
# COMPACT_ATOMS: atom_id res chain seq x y z
N MET A 1 -15.83 19.80 60.20
CA MET A 1 -16.01 19.63 58.74
C MET A 1 -14.73 19.19 58.05
N LYS A 2 -14.14 18.01 58.31
CA LYS A 2 -12.95 17.47 57.62
C LYS A 2 -12.99 15.95 57.32
N LYS A 3 -14.13 15.29 57.50
CA LYS A 3 -14.26 13.84 57.26
C LYS A 3 -14.75 13.47 55.86
N GLY A 4 -15.24 14.40 55.03
CA GLY A 4 -15.74 14.13 53.67
C GLY A 4 -14.69 14.04 52.59
N CYS A 5 -13.49 14.63 52.76
CA CYS A 5 -12.44 14.69 51.74
C CYS A 5 -11.64 13.40 51.60
N ILE A 6 -11.48 12.60 52.68
CA ILE A 6 -10.66 11.37 52.66
C ILE A 6 -11.39 10.26 51.90
N GLY A 7 -12.70 10.16 51.99
CA GLY A 7 -13.51 9.18 51.26
C GLY A 7 -13.52 9.42 49.76
N CYS A 8 -13.61 10.67 49.31
CA CYS A 8 -13.55 11.02 47.88
C CYS A 8 -12.15 10.76 47.27
N LEU A 9 -11.07 11.03 48.03
CA LEU A 9 -9.71 10.75 47.55
C LEU A 9 -9.46 9.23 47.42
N GLY A 10 -9.95 8.45 48.39
CA GLY A 10 -9.83 6.97 48.35
C GLY A 10 -10.58 6.35 47.17
N SER A 11 -11.80 6.82 46.89
CA SER A 11 -12.59 6.37 45.74
C SER A 11 -11.94 6.71 44.40
N LEU A 12 -11.36 7.91 44.29
CA LEU A 12 -10.64 8.34 43.08
C LEU A 12 -9.40 7.47 42.81
N VAL A 13 -8.64 7.15 43.87
CA VAL A 13 -7.46 6.28 43.76
C VAL A 13 -7.86 4.85 43.33
N ILE A 14 -8.94 4.30 43.85
CA ILE A 14 -9.43 2.97 43.46
C ILE A 14 -9.87 2.95 42.00
N VAL A 15 -10.57 3.99 41.53
CA VAL A 15 -10.99 4.11 40.12
C VAL A 15 -9.78 4.22 39.19
N LEU A 16 -8.77 5.02 39.58
CA LEU A 16 -7.53 5.13 38.79
C LEU A 16 -6.74 3.82 38.74
N LEU A 17 -6.64 3.10 39.86
CA LEU A 17 -5.98 1.78 39.90
C LEU A 17 -6.74 0.73 39.09
N ALA A 18 -8.09 0.71 39.16
CA ALA A 18 -8.92 -0.17 38.34
C ALA A 18 -8.81 0.17 36.83
N GLY A 19 -8.82 1.45 36.48
CA GLY A 19 -8.60 1.94 35.11
C GLY A 19 -7.18 1.56 34.60
N PHE A 20 -6.17 1.74 35.41
CA PHE A 20 -4.80 1.34 35.10
C PHE A 20 -4.66 -0.19 34.95
N GLY A 21 -5.29 -0.97 35.85
CA GLY A 21 -5.34 -2.43 35.73
C GLY A 21 -6.05 -2.90 34.47
N ALA A 22 -7.19 -2.27 34.13
CA ALA A 22 -7.90 -2.53 32.89
C ALA A 22 -7.03 -2.19 31.65
N LEU A 23 -6.31 -1.08 31.69
CA LEU A 23 -5.40 -0.66 30.60
C LEU A 23 -4.20 -1.63 30.47
N LEU A 24 -3.66 -2.14 31.58
CA LEU A 24 -2.62 -3.17 31.56
C LEU A 24 -3.12 -4.50 30.96
N TYR A 25 -4.35 -4.88 31.29
CA TYR A 25 -4.92 -6.16 30.87
C TYR A 25 -5.46 -6.15 29.43
N PHE A 26 -6.20 -5.13 29.08
CA PHE A 26 -6.86 -5.01 27.78
C PHE A 26 -6.05 -4.20 26.75
N GLY A 27 -5.20 -3.28 27.20
CA GLY A 27 -4.41 -2.40 26.33
C GLY A 27 -3.64 -3.12 25.23
N PRO A 28 -2.92 -4.24 25.53
CA PRO A 28 -2.17 -4.99 24.52
C PRO A 28 -3.02 -5.51 23.35
N ALA A 29 -4.29 -5.88 23.62
CA ALA A 29 -5.22 -6.33 22.59
C ALA A 29 -5.57 -5.21 21.57
N TYR A 30 -5.45 -3.95 22.00
CA TYR A 30 -5.68 -2.75 21.19
C TYR A 30 -4.38 -2.04 20.77
N GLY A 31 -3.21 -2.70 20.95
CA GLY A 31 -1.90 -2.13 20.59
C GLY A 31 -1.35 -1.12 21.60
N VAL A 32 -1.99 -0.94 22.75
CA VAL A 32 -1.54 -0.05 23.83
C VAL A 32 -0.73 -0.87 24.85
N ASN A 33 0.60 -0.73 24.82
CA ASN A 33 1.48 -1.40 25.76
C ASN A 33 2.08 -0.34 26.71
N ILE A 34 1.75 -0.41 28.01
CA ILE A 34 2.35 0.46 29.04
C ILE A 34 3.79 0.01 29.34
N PHE A 35 4.03 -1.28 29.34
CA PHE A 35 5.36 -1.87 29.47
C PHE A 35 5.74 -2.58 28.16
N PRO A 36 7.04 -2.66 27.84
CA PRO A 36 7.52 -3.45 26.70
C PRO A 36 7.00 -4.90 26.80
N PRO A 37 6.37 -5.46 25.77
CA PRO A 37 5.97 -6.86 25.77
C PRO A 37 7.21 -7.75 25.85
N SER A 38 7.07 -8.94 26.43
CA SER A 38 8.15 -9.93 26.33
C SER A 38 8.35 -10.35 24.86
N PRO A 39 9.52 -10.90 24.49
CA PRO A 39 9.73 -11.42 23.14
C PRO A 39 8.67 -12.42 22.69
N GLN A 40 8.16 -13.25 23.62
CA GLN A 40 7.08 -14.20 23.36
C GLN A 40 5.75 -13.50 23.08
N GLN A 41 5.37 -12.51 23.89
CA GLN A 41 4.14 -11.72 23.70
C GLN A 41 4.21 -10.91 22.40
N TYR A 42 5.38 -10.36 22.07
CA TYR A 42 5.62 -9.67 20.80
C TYR A 42 5.41 -10.60 19.60
N ALA A 43 5.99 -11.79 19.63
CA ALA A 43 5.84 -12.77 18.57
C ALA A 43 4.39 -13.28 18.45
N GLU A 44 3.72 -13.54 19.58
CA GLU A 44 2.31 -13.96 19.62
C GLU A 44 1.41 -12.89 18.97
N ALA A 45 1.63 -11.61 19.29
CA ALA A 45 0.89 -10.51 18.69
C ALA A 45 1.08 -10.44 17.15
N ALA A 46 2.31 -10.63 16.67
CA ALA A 46 2.60 -10.72 15.24
C ALA A 46 1.93 -11.92 14.58
N LEU A 47 2.04 -13.12 15.18
CA LEU A 47 1.41 -14.35 14.68
C LEU A 47 -0.12 -14.26 14.66
N LYS A 48 -0.72 -13.53 15.61
CA LYS A 48 -2.17 -13.27 15.61
C LYS A 48 -2.59 -12.41 14.42
N LYS A 49 -1.77 -11.45 13.98
CA LYS A 49 -2.03 -10.71 12.74
C LYS A 49 -1.94 -11.59 11.52
N MET A 50 -1.01 -12.55 11.52
CA MET A 50 -0.83 -13.49 10.41
C MET A 50 -1.99 -14.48 10.23
N ASP A 51 -2.94 -14.59 11.19
CA ASP A 51 -4.18 -15.35 11.03
C ASP A 51 -5.03 -14.87 9.85
N PHE A 52 -4.90 -13.61 9.47
CA PHE A 52 -5.58 -13.01 8.32
C PHE A 52 -4.86 -13.21 6.98
N GLY A 53 -3.74 -13.92 6.98
CA GLY A 53 -2.98 -14.20 5.76
C GLY A 53 -3.79 -15.02 4.75
N LEU A 54 -3.64 -14.66 3.46
CA LEU A 54 -4.39 -15.26 2.36
C LEU A 54 -4.21 -16.78 2.26
N TYR A 55 -3.04 -17.30 2.64
CA TYR A 55 -2.66 -18.70 2.49
C TYR A 55 -2.71 -19.52 3.80
N THR A 56 -3.24 -18.95 4.89
CA THR A 56 -3.45 -19.74 6.11
C THR A 56 -4.45 -20.88 5.84
N GLY A 57 -4.02 -22.13 6.04
CA GLY A 57 -4.80 -23.34 5.80
C GLY A 57 -5.13 -24.09 7.08
N PRO A 58 -5.64 -25.34 6.98
CA PRO A 58 -5.97 -26.19 8.14
C PRO A 58 -4.77 -26.43 9.08
N ASP A 59 -3.54 -26.45 8.55
CA ASP A 59 -2.31 -26.69 9.32
C ASP A 59 -1.81 -25.44 10.05
N TRP A 60 -2.36 -24.26 9.75
CA TRP A 60 -1.91 -23.00 10.32
C TRP A 60 -1.88 -22.96 11.85
N PRO A 61 -2.90 -23.45 12.59
CA PRO A 61 -2.85 -23.50 14.06
C PRO A 61 -1.69 -24.32 14.59
N GLN A 62 -1.36 -25.45 13.95
CA GLN A 62 -0.23 -26.29 14.33
C GLN A 62 1.10 -25.61 14.04
N GLN A 63 1.25 -24.94 12.89
CA GLN A 63 2.43 -24.16 12.52
C GLN A 63 2.68 -23.01 13.52
N LYS A 64 1.65 -22.27 13.90
CA LYS A 64 1.72 -21.25 14.96
C LYS A 64 2.18 -21.83 16.30
N LYS A 65 1.59 -22.94 16.71
CA LYS A 65 1.99 -23.61 17.96
C LYS A 65 3.45 -24.03 17.94
N GLN A 66 3.95 -24.53 16.80
CA GLN A 66 5.35 -24.86 16.63
C GLN A 66 6.24 -23.61 16.70
N ALA A 67 5.89 -22.55 15.98
CA ALA A 67 6.63 -21.28 16.01
C ALA A 67 6.73 -20.72 17.44
N MET A 68 5.65 -20.77 18.23
CA MET A 68 5.68 -20.34 19.63
C MET A 68 6.57 -21.23 20.52
N ARG A 69 6.65 -22.55 20.26
CA ARG A 69 7.62 -23.41 20.96
C ARG A 69 9.06 -23.03 20.64
N ASP A 70 9.36 -22.78 19.36
CA ASP A 70 10.70 -22.41 18.90
C ASP A 70 11.15 -21.08 19.50
N LEU A 71 10.21 -20.21 19.87
CA LEU A 71 10.47 -18.88 20.45
C LEU A 71 10.47 -18.83 21.96
N GLN A 72 10.30 -19.98 22.67
CA GLN A 72 10.30 -20.00 24.15
C GLN A 72 11.59 -19.48 24.77
N SER A 73 12.74 -19.70 24.12
CA SER A 73 14.05 -19.26 24.58
C SER A 73 14.44 -17.85 24.12
N ALA A 74 13.62 -17.16 23.34
CA ALA A 74 13.88 -15.83 22.84
C ALA A 74 14.03 -14.83 24.01
N LYS A 75 15.13 -14.06 24.03
CA LYS A 75 15.43 -13.06 25.05
C LYS A 75 15.27 -11.63 24.54
N THR A 76 15.31 -11.45 23.24
CA THR A 76 15.17 -10.16 22.55
C THR A 76 14.14 -10.27 21.41
N TYR A 77 13.64 -9.13 20.92
CA TYR A 77 12.77 -9.14 19.75
C TYR A 77 13.51 -9.66 18.51
N GLN A 78 14.79 -9.36 18.37
CA GLN A 78 15.62 -9.83 17.26
C GLN A 78 15.67 -11.36 17.17
N ASP A 79 15.64 -12.06 18.30
CA ASP A 79 15.63 -13.52 18.35
C ASP A 79 14.34 -14.09 17.68
N THR A 80 13.28 -13.30 17.56
CA THR A 80 12.00 -13.71 16.96
C THR A 80 11.95 -13.49 15.44
N TYR A 81 12.80 -12.62 14.89
CA TYR A 81 12.65 -12.13 13.51
C TYR A 81 12.71 -13.22 12.44
N LEU A 82 13.64 -14.17 12.58
CA LEU A 82 13.77 -15.25 11.60
C LEU A 82 12.50 -16.09 11.52
N THR A 83 11.95 -16.45 12.67
CA THR A 83 10.70 -17.20 12.77
C THR A 83 9.53 -16.38 12.21
N LEU A 84 9.43 -15.10 12.56
CA LEU A 84 8.36 -14.23 12.07
C LEU A 84 8.43 -14.01 10.55
N ARG A 85 9.62 -13.91 9.94
CA ARG A 85 9.78 -13.86 8.48
C ARG A 85 9.24 -15.12 7.81
N LYS A 86 9.65 -16.29 8.31
CA LYS A 86 9.15 -17.58 7.80
C LYS A 86 7.62 -17.69 7.92
N MET A 87 7.08 -17.29 9.07
CA MET A 87 5.63 -17.36 9.31
C MET A 87 4.86 -16.34 8.46
N ALA A 88 5.41 -15.15 8.19
CA ALA A 88 4.81 -14.18 7.28
C ALA A 88 4.69 -14.75 5.85
N GLU A 89 5.75 -15.36 5.35
CA GLU A 89 5.74 -16.02 4.03
C GLU A 89 4.77 -17.20 3.97
N LEU A 90 4.74 -18.05 5.01
CA LEU A 90 3.79 -19.17 5.07
C LEU A 90 2.33 -18.72 5.10
N SER A 91 2.03 -17.62 5.79
CA SER A 91 0.65 -17.13 5.94
C SER A 91 0.16 -16.30 4.75
N GLY A 92 1.03 -15.52 4.12
CA GLY A 92 0.64 -14.57 3.09
C GLY A 92 1.43 -14.70 1.76
N GLY A 93 2.33 -15.68 1.63
CA GLY A 93 3.08 -15.95 0.39
C GLY A 93 4.19 -14.93 0.10
N LYS A 94 4.69 -14.98 -1.14
CA LYS A 94 5.89 -14.24 -1.58
C LYS A 94 5.82 -12.72 -1.41
N HIS A 95 4.63 -12.14 -1.32
CA HIS A 95 4.43 -10.70 -1.16
C HIS A 95 4.27 -10.27 0.30
N SER A 96 4.31 -11.23 1.25
CA SER A 96 4.32 -10.94 2.69
C SER A 96 5.74 -10.90 3.21
N HIS A 97 6.04 -9.83 3.95
CA HIS A 97 7.37 -9.59 4.49
C HIS A 97 7.30 -9.12 5.94
N PHE A 98 8.29 -9.54 6.72
CA PHE A 98 8.58 -8.96 8.02
C PHE A 98 9.86 -8.13 7.91
N TYR A 99 9.73 -6.83 8.05
CA TYR A 99 10.83 -5.87 8.06
C TYR A 99 11.19 -5.50 9.49
N SER A 100 12.44 -5.59 9.86
CA SER A 100 12.93 -4.97 11.09
C SER A 100 12.82 -3.44 11.02
N SER A 101 12.86 -2.77 12.17
CA SER A 101 12.83 -1.30 12.23
C SER A 101 13.94 -0.64 11.38
N SER A 102 15.14 -1.27 11.32
CA SER A 102 16.23 -0.77 10.50
C SER A 102 16.01 -0.95 9.01
N GLU A 103 15.42 -2.08 8.58
CA GLU A 103 15.11 -2.35 7.18
C GLU A 103 14.04 -1.40 6.67
N ILE A 104 12.91 -1.25 7.40
CA ILE A 104 11.85 -0.33 6.98
C ILE A 104 12.30 1.14 6.94
N LYS A 105 13.22 1.53 7.82
CA LYS A 105 13.81 2.86 7.79
C LYS A 105 14.65 3.10 6.53
N LYS A 106 15.43 2.11 6.11
CA LYS A 106 16.21 2.15 4.85
C LYS A 106 15.28 2.24 3.63
N GLU A 107 14.24 1.40 3.58
CA GLU A 107 13.24 1.43 2.51
C GLU A 107 12.59 2.81 2.40
N LYS A 108 12.11 3.36 3.51
CA LYS A 108 11.50 4.70 3.52
C LYS A 108 12.46 5.80 3.06
N GLN A 109 13.75 5.68 3.32
CA GLN A 109 14.75 6.65 2.84
C GLN A 109 15.07 6.48 1.35
N ALA A 110 15.06 5.24 0.85
CA ALA A 110 15.37 4.94 -0.55
C ALA A 110 14.24 5.33 -1.51
N LEU A 111 12.97 5.25 -1.08
CA LEU A 111 11.79 5.42 -1.92
C LEU A 111 11.10 6.78 -1.70
N THR A 112 11.85 7.88 -1.85
CA THR A 112 11.36 9.27 -1.67
C THR A 112 11.44 10.11 -2.94
N ASN A 113 11.78 9.51 -4.08
CA ASN A 113 11.87 10.23 -5.35
C ASN A 113 10.51 10.78 -5.76
N LEU A 114 10.52 11.99 -6.31
CA LEU A 114 9.32 12.63 -6.84
C LEU A 114 9.13 12.27 -8.32
N PRO A 115 7.88 12.31 -8.83
CA PRO A 115 7.59 12.11 -10.24
C PRO A 115 8.34 13.11 -11.12
N ASP A 116 8.85 12.63 -12.27
CA ASP A 116 9.38 13.48 -13.33
C ASP A 116 8.34 13.67 -14.43
N ILE A 117 8.14 14.93 -14.84
CA ILE A 117 7.05 15.30 -15.76
C ILE A 117 7.62 16.21 -16.84
N GLN A 118 7.47 15.78 -18.08
CA GLN A 118 7.99 16.48 -19.26
C GLN A 118 6.91 16.57 -20.34
N LEU A 119 6.69 17.78 -20.87
CA LEU A 119 5.79 18.00 -21.99
C LEU A 119 6.60 18.23 -23.26
N SER A 120 6.38 17.40 -24.28
CA SER A 120 6.98 17.56 -25.61
C SER A 120 5.99 17.12 -26.68
N ASP A 121 5.87 17.89 -27.75
CA ASP A 121 5.05 17.58 -28.92
C ASP A 121 3.59 17.21 -28.61
N GLY A 122 3.01 17.85 -27.58
CA GLY A 122 1.65 17.58 -27.14
C GLY A 122 1.50 16.26 -26.38
N VAL A 123 2.57 15.59 -25.99
CA VAL A 123 2.59 14.40 -25.15
C VAL A 123 3.18 14.73 -23.79
N LEU A 124 2.43 14.45 -22.72
CA LEU A 124 2.91 14.57 -21.35
C LEU A 124 3.49 13.24 -20.90
N LYS A 125 4.81 13.17 -20.76
CA LYS A 125 5.50 12.02 -20.18
C LYS A 125 5.59 12.19 -18.67
N VAL A 126 5.06 11.19 -17.94
CA VAL A 126 5.04 11.12 -16.47
C VAL A 126 5.81 9.87 -16.05
N LYS A 127 7.02 10.02 -15.54
CA LYS A 127 7.77 8.94 -14.88
C LYS A 127 7.31 8.87 -13.43
N LEU A 128 6.77 7.72 -13.04
CA LEU A 128 6.23 7.50 -11.71
C LEU A 128 7.15 6.57 -10.91
N PRO A 129 7.99 7.11 -10.01
CA PRO A 129 8.88 6.27 -9.20
C PRO A 129 8.11 5.55 -8.09
N ALA A 130 8.69 4.47 -7.57
CA ALA A 130 8.29 3.85 -6.31
C ALA A 130 8.33 4.89 -5.18
N PHE A 131 7.40 4.78 -4.21
CA PHE A 131 7.27 5.79 -3.16
C PHE A 131 6.92 5.18 -1.79
N MET A 132 7.67 5.57 -0.74
CA MET A 132 7.41 5.17 0.65
C MET A 132 7.80 6.30 1.63
N GLY A 133 7.43 7.53 1.31
CA GLY A 133 7.78 8.72 2.08
C GLY A 133 6.88 8.98 3.31
N ASP A 134 7.24 10.01 4.07
CA ASP A 134 6.42 10.58 5.13
C ASP A 134 5.27 11.45 4.57
N ASP A 135 4.44 12.04 5.45
CA ASP A 135 3.30 12.85 5.05
C ASP A 135 3.70 14.08 4.22
N ARG A 136 4.87 14.66 4.49
CA ARG A 136 5.37 15.85 3.77
C ARG A 136 5.83 15.49 2.36
N THR A 137 6.58 14.41 2.23
CA THR A 137 7.04 13.91 0.91
C THR A 137 5.87 13.35 0.10
N ARG A 138 4.88 12.74 0.75
CA ARG A 138 3.61 12.32 0.15
C ARG A 138 2.85 13.51 -0.47
N GLU A 139 2.72 14.61 0.28
CA GLU A 139 2.11 15.85 -0.24
C GLU A 139 2.86 16.38 -1.46
N SER A 140 4.19 16.40 -1.40
CA SER A 140 5.02 16.85 -2.52
C SER A 140 4.85 15.96 -3.76
N TYR A 141 4.75 14.64 -3.58
CA TYR A 141 4.54 13.67 -4.66
C TYR A 141 3.19 13.92 -5.36
N ILE A 142 2.11 14.07 -4.59
CA ILE A 142 0.76 14.34 -5.13
C ILE A 142 0.71 15.69 -5.83
N THR A 143 1.23 16.74 -5.21
CA THR A 143 1.24 18.09 -5.77
C THR A 143 2.02 18.14 -7.08
N ARG A 144 3.19 17.48 -7.14
CA ARG A 144 3.98 17.40 -8.37
C ARG A 144 3.21 16.77 -9.52
N LEU A 145 2.49 15.65 -9.27
CA LEU A 145 1.64 15.00 -10.27
C LEU A 145 0.46 15.88 -10.67
N SER A 146 -0.27 16.41 -9.71
CA SER A 146 -1.45 17.23 -9.97
C SER A 146 -1.11 18.48 -10.76
N ASP A 147 -0.04 19.19 -10.39
CA ASP A 147 0.41 20.40 -11.10
C ASP A 147 0.84 20.05 -12.53
N GLY A 148 1.55 18.93 -12.72
CA GLY A 148 1.93 18.44 -14.03
C GLY A 148 0.73 18.12 -14.92
N LEU A 149 -0.27 17.42 -14.38
CA LEU A 149 -1.49 17.03 -15.10
C LEU A 149 -2.47 18.19 -15.31
N ASN A 150 -2.35 19.28 -14.56
CA ASN A 150 -3.13 20.49 -14.77
C ASN A 150 -2.55 21.43 -15.84
N GLN A 151 -1.38 21.13 -16.37
CA GLN A 151 -0.81 21.90 -17.49
C GLN A 151 -1.74 21.86 -18.70
N THR A 152 -1.72 22.93 -19.48
CA THR A 152 -2.42 23.01 -20.77
C THR A 152 -1.50 22.54 -21.90
N GLY A 153 -2.08 22.16 -23.03
CA GLY A 153 -1.33 21.89 -24.27
C GLY A 153 -0.95 20.44 -24.50
N TYR A 154 -1.16 19.49 -23.55
CA TYR A 154 -1.03 18.08 -23.89
C TYR A 154 -2.34 17.47 -24.39
N GLN A 155 -2.21 16.53 -25.30
CA GLN A 155 -3.30 15.79 -25.96
C GLN A 155 -3.20 14.29 -25.72
N ALA A 156 -2.10 13.83 -25.13
CA ALA A 156 -1.84 12.43 -24.79
C ALA A 156 -0.89 12.34 -23.60
N VAL A 157 -0.89 11.18 -22.92
CA VAL A 157 -0.03 10.91 -21.76
C VAL A 157 0.76 9.63 -21.98
N ILE A 158 2.02 9.63 -21.62
CA ILE A 158 2.83 8.42 -21.39
C ILE A 158 3.05 8.31 -19.87
N LEU A 159 2.46 7.28 -19.25
CA LEU A 159 2.68 6.95 -17.84
C LEU A 159 3.76 5.86 -17.75
N ASP A 160 4.96 6.26 -17.37
CA ASP A 160 6.11 5.36 -17.29
C ASP A 160 6.24 4.78 -15.88
N LEU A 161 5.88 3.50 -15.72
CA LEU A 161 5.96 2.71 -14.49
C LEU A 161 7.15 1.74 -14.48
N GLN A 162 8.02 1.78 -15.49
CA GLN A 162 9.21 0.94 -15.52
C GLN A 162 10.08 1.20 -14.29
N GLN A 163 10.59 0.14 -13.66
CA GLN A 163 11.37 0.19 -12.42
C GLN A 163 10.62 0.73 -11.20
N ASN A 164 9.29 0.87 -11.25
CA ASN A 164 8.49 1.21 -10.08
C ASN A 164 8.23 -0.06 -9.25
N SER A 165 9.02 -0.27 -8.22
CA SER A 165 8.91 -1.43 -7.31
C SER A 165 7.75 -1.33 -6.31
N GLY A 166 6.94 -0.28 -6.34
CA GLY A 166 5.75 -0.13 -5.50
C GLY A 166 5.90 0.84 -4.33
N GLY A 167 5.45 0.43 -3.16
CA GLY A 167 5.39 1.25 -1.95
C GLY A 167 3.97 1.71 -1.61
N ASP A 168 3.77 3.00 -1.34
CA ASP A 168 2.46 3.57 -1.01
C ASP A 168 1.67 3.91 -2.29
N ILE A 169 0.59 3.17 -2.55
CA ILE A 169 -0.26 3.37 -3.74
C ILE A 169 -1.08 4.66 -3.68
N TYR A 170 -1.43 5.12 -2.48
CA TYR A 170 -2.36 6.25 -2.33
C TYR A 170 -1.86 7.55 -2.97
N PRO A 171 -0.62 8.01 -2.77
CA PRO A 171 -0.13 9.21 -3.44
C PRO A 171 0.01 9.05 -4.96
N MET A 172 0.29 7.84 -5.45
CA MET A 172 0.35 7.56 -6.88
C MET A 172 -1.00 7.81 -7.53
N LEU A 173 -2.06 7.16 -7.03
CA LEU A 173 -3.40 7.27 -7.61
C LEU A 173 -4.07 8.62 -7.30
N ALA A 174 -3.86 9.19 -6.11
CA ALA A 174 -4.37 10.53 -5.80
C ALA A 174 -3.80 11.60 -6.74
N GLY A 175 -2.50 11.54 -7.03
CA GLY A 175 -1.86 12.45 -7.97
C GLY A 175 -2.32 12.27 -9.41
N LEU A 176 -2.75 11.05 -9.80
CA LEU A 176 -3.28 10.72 -11.12
C LEU A 176 -4.80 10.88 -11.24
N ALA A 177 -5.48 11.41 -10.22
CA ALA A 177 -6.94 11.48 -10.15
C ALA A 177 -7.61 12.14 -11.37
N THR A 178 -6.96 13.09 -12.02
CA THR A 178 -7.42 13.74 -13.27
C THR A 178 -7.62 12.76 -14.43
N LEU A 179 -6.84 11.68 -14.47
CA LEU A 179 -6.85 10.69 -15.55
C LEU A 179 -7.66 9.43 -15.19
N LEU A 180 -7.94 9.20 -13.91
CA LEU A 180 -8.65 8.03 -13.42
C LEU A 180 -10.18 8.19 -13.57
N PRO A 181 -10.93 7.11 -13.81
CA PRO A 181 -12.39 7.14 -13.78
C PRO A 181 -12.92 7.34 -12.34
N ASP A 182 -14.22 7.60 -12.22
CA ASP A 182 -14.89 7.75 -10.91
C ASP A 182 -15.44 6.44 -10.35
N ASP A 183 -15.52 5.40 -11.17
CA ASP A 183 -15.92 4.04 -10.81
C ASP A 183 -14.78 3.26 -10.12
N ASP A 184 -15.05 1.99 -9.79
CA ASP A 184 -14.06 1.12 -9.16
C ASP A 184 -12.86 0.89 -10.08
N LEU A 185 -11.67 1.10 -9.54
CA LEU A 185 -10.40 0.88 -10.24
C LEU A 185 -10.08 -0.62 -10.32
N PHE A 186 -10.30 -1.31 -9.21
CA PHE A 186 -10.23 -2.77 -9.04
C PHE A 186 -10.91 -3.15 -7.72
N GLN A 187 -10.97 -4.46 -7.40
CA GLN A 187 -11.55 -4.97 -6.15
C GLN A 187 -10.54 -5.84 -5.42
N PHE A 188 -10.52 -5.76 -4.10
CA PHE A 188 -9.87 -6.75 -3.24
C PHE A 188 -10.82 -7.93 -3.02
N ILE A 189 -10.32 -9.16 -3.15
CA ILE A 189 -11.05 -10.39 -2.83
C ILE A 189 -10.36 -11.05 -1.66
N TYR A 190 -11.01 -11.08 -0.51
CA TYR A 190 -10.49 -11.68 0.70
C TYR A 190 -10.63 -13.20 0.70
N LYS A 191 -10.00 -13.86 1.66
CA LYS A 191 -9.98 -15.32 1.79
C LYS A 191 -11.38 -15.92 1.94
N ASP A 192 -12.30 -15.24 2.62
CA ASP A 192 -13.70 -15.66 2.80
C ASP A 192 -14.58 -15.43 1.56
N GLY A 193 -14.02 -14.91 0.47
CA GLY A 193 -14.71 -14.58 -0.75
C GLY A 193 -15.39 -13.20 -0.74
N SER A 194 -15.34 -12.47 0.37
CA SER A 194 -15.83 -11.09 0.42
C SER A 194 -15.03 -10.20 -0.51
N LYS A 195 -15.71 -9.18 -1.08
CA LYS A 195 -15.11 -8.24 -2.03
C LYS A 195 -15.21 -6.83 -1.49
N GLU A 196 -14.14 -6.09 -1.63
CA GLU A 196 -14.09 -4.66 -1.29
C GLU A 196 -13.63 -3.87 -2.52
N PRO A 197 -14.46 -2.94 -3.01
CA PRO A 197 -14.08 -2.09 -4.13
C PRO A 197 -12.95 -1.14 -3.71
N PHE A 198 -12.11 -0.76 -4.67
CA PHE A 198 -11.08 0.26 -4.48
C PHE A 198 -11.26 1.35 -5.53
N ASN A 199 -11.59 2.54 -5.08
CA ASN A 199 -11.96 3.66 -5.94
C ASN A 199 -11.35 4.99 -5.47
N LEU A 200 -11.48 6.01 -6.31
CA LEU A 200 -10.89 7.31 -6.06
C LEU A 200 -11.45 7.99 -4.79
N ALA A 201 -12.73 7.79 -4.46
CA ALA A 201 -13.32 8.35 -3.25
C ALA A 201 -12.67 7.79 -1.98
N GLN A 202 -12.40 6.48 -1.94
CA GLN A 202 -11.69 5.84 -0.82
C GLN A 202 -10.24 6.31 -0.74
N ILE A 203 -9.57 6.50 -1.88
CA ILE A 203 -8.19 7.03 -1.95
C ILE A 203 -8.16 8.43 -1.33
N ILE A 204 -9.07 9.30 -1.74
CA ILE A 204 -9.15 10.69 -1.25
C ILE A 204 -9.52 10.75 0.24
N ALA A 205 -10.36 9.83 0.72
CA ALA A 205 -10.78 9.76 2.12
C ALA A 205 -9.68 9.30 3.09
N GLN A 206 -8.54 8.78 2.59
CA GLN A 206 -7.44 8.34 3.45
C GLN A 206 -6.90 9.46 4.33
N LYS A 207 -6.55 9.09 5.58
CA LYS A 207 -6.01 10.02 6.57
C LYS A 207 -4.74 10.70 6.03
N GLY A 208 -4.75 12.02 5.99
CA GLY A 208 -3.64 12.83 5.44
C GLY A 208 -3.87 13.28 3.99
N LEU A 209 -4.54 12.47 3.14
CA LEU A 209 -4.85 12.87 1.77
C LEU A 209 -6.03 13.84 1.70
N SER A 210 -7.05 13.67 2.54
CA SER A 210 -8.23 14.53 2.60
C SER A 210 -7.89 16.02 2.82
N LYS A 211 -6.83 16.34 3.55
CA LYS A 211 -6.37 17.71 3.76
C LYS A 211 -5.70 18.31 2.51
N ILE A 212 -5.02 17.49 1.73
CA ILE A 212 -4.33 17.90 0.50
C ILE A 212 -5.34 18.08 -0.62
N VAL A 213 -6.25 17.12 -0.75
CA VAL A 213 -7.27 17.07 -1.81
C VAL A 213 -8.45 18.02 -1.51
N ALA A 214 -8.80 18.22 -0.24
CA ALA A 214 -9.87 19.14 0.16
C ALA A 214 -9.50 20.62 0.07
N ASN A 215 -8.29 20.98 -0.34
CA ASN A 215 -7.96 22.37 -0.64
C ASN A 215 -8.39 22.70 -2.08
N PRO A 216 -9.57 23.35 -2.28
CA PRO A 216 -10.13 23.61 -3.61
C PRO A 216 -9.21 24.48 -4.49
N LYS A 217 -8.26 25.18 -3.88
CA LYS A 217 -7.25 25.98 -4.61
C LYS A 217 -6.06 25.13 -5.08
N LYS A 218 -5.83 23.94 -4.46
CA LYS A 218 -4.69 23.07 -4.77
C LYS A 218 -5.05 21.87 -5.65
N MET A 219 -6.31 21.40 -5.66
CA MET A 219 -6.71 20.21 -6.44
C MET A 219 -8.15 20.29 -6.91
N ALA A 220 -8.41 21.14 -7.89
CA ALA A 220 -9.62 20.96 -8.70
C ALA A 220 -9.36 19.76 -9.65
N ILE A 221 -9.94 18.58 -9.32
CA ILE A 221 -9.87 17.41 -10.19
C ILE A 221 -10.71 17.68 -11.42
N LYS A 222 -10.07 18.18 -12.47
CA LYS A 222 -10.70 18.34 -13.77
C LYS A 222 -10.36 17.10 -14.60
N LYS A 223 -11.34 16.21 -14.75
CA LYS A 223 -11.17 14.97 -15.55
C LYS A 223 -10.75 15.28 -16.98
N ARG A 224 -9.82 14.47 -17.47
CA ARG A 224 -9.32 14.55 -18.86
C ARG A 224 -9.36 13.18 -19.51
N ALA A 225 -10.13 13.08 -20.58
CA ALA A 225 -10.17 11.91 -21.44
C ALA A 225 -9.18 12.13 -22.60
N VAL A 226 -7.96 11.65 -22.44
CA VAL A 226 -6.90 11.66 -23.46
C VAL A 226 -6.36 10.25 -23.65
N PRO A 227 -5.75 9.90 -24.78
CA PRO A 227 -5.03 8.63 -24.95
C PRO A 227 -3.89 8.50 -23.93
N ILE A 228 -3.77 7.33 -23.31
CA ILE A 228 -2.76 7.04 -22.27
C ILE A 228 -1.99 5.78 -22.66
N ALA A 229 -0.70 5.91 -22.90
CA ALA A 229 0.21 4.78 -23.02
C ALA A 229 0.88 4.52 -21.68
N ILE A 230 0.84 3.27 -21.20
CA ILE A 230 1.50 2.85 -19.94
C ILE A 230 2.71 1.99 -20.27
N LEU A 231 3.86 2.33 -19.70
CA LEU A 231 5.08 1.56 -19.87
C LEU A 231 5.36 0.72 -18.61
N ILE A 232 5.52 -0.58 -18.75
CA ILE A 232 5.84 -1.53 -17.67
C ILE A 232 7.05 -2.39 -18.03
N ASP A 233 7.69 -2.95 -16.99
CA ASP A 233 8.79 -3.90 -17.13
C ASP A 233 8.80 -4.94 -16.00
N GLY A 234 9.74 -5.90 -16.03
CA GLY A 234 9.89 -6.91 -14.99
C GLY A 234 10.26 -6.40 -13.59
N GLN A 235 10.52 -5.11 -13.42
CA GLN A 235 10.75 -4.45 -12.14
C GLN A 235 9.53 -3.62 -11.67
N THR A 236 8.53 -3.47 -12.52
CA THR A 236 7.23 -2.91 -12.12
C THR A 236 6.57 -3.90 -11.16
N ALA A 237 6.38 -3.50 -9.88
CA ALA A 237 5.91 -4.40 -8.83
C ALA A 237 4.90 -3.74 -7.88
N SER A 238 4.07 -4.57 -7.20
CA SER A 238 3.22 -4.16 -6.09
C SER A 238 2.35 -2.94 -6.44
N SER A 239 2.48 -1.81 -5.73
CA SER A 239 1.71 -0.58 -6.00
C SER A 239 1.94 -0.03 -7.42
N GLY A 240 3.10 -0.27 -8.04
CA GLY A 240 3.34 0.02 -9.45
C GLY A 240 2.44 -0.80 -10.36
N GLU A 241 2.29 -2.09 -10.08
CA GLU A 241 1.37 -2.99 -10.80
C GLU A 241 -0.10 -2.59 -10.60
N LEU A 242 -0.49 -2.31 -9.35
CA LEU A 242 -1.87 -1.88 -9.06
C LEU A 242 -2.18 -0.51 -9.69
N THR A 243 -1.18 0.36 -9.84
CA THR A 243 -1.33 1.60 -10.60
C THR A 243 -1.58 1.31 -12.08
N ALA A 244 -0.87 0.36 -12.69
CA ALA A 244 -1.16 -0.06 -14.07
C ALA A 244 -2.56 -0.67 -14.19
N LEU A 245 -3.00 -1.52 -13.23
CA LEU A 245 -4.35 -2.11 -13.21
C LEU A 245 -5.46 -1.07 -13.09
N ALA A 246 -5.24 0.03 -12.37
CA ALA A 246 -6.21 1.11 -12.26
C ALA A 246 -6.61 1.72 -13.61
N PHE A 247 -5.72 1.62 -14.60
CA PHE A 247 -5.94 2.12 -15.96
C PHE A 247 -6.23 1.02 -16.98
N LYS A 248 -5.74 -0.20 -16.75
CA LYS A 248 -5.86 -1.29 -17.71
C LYS A 248 -7.32 -1.57 -18.07
N ASN A 249 -7.55 -1.88 -19.35
CA ASN A 249 -8.88 -2.11 -19.92
C ASN A 249 -9.79 -0.86 -19.99
N LEU A 250 -9.26 0.35 -19.84
CA LEU A 250 -9.95 1.57 -20.24
C LEU A 250 -9.81 1.75 -21.78
N PRO A 251 -10.85 2.28 -22.47
CA PRO A 251 -10.88 2.32 -23.94
C PRO A 251 -9.79 3.20 -24.57
N ASN A 252 -9.31 4.19 -23.82
CA ASN A 252 -8.26 5.13 -24.25
C ASN A 252 -6.86 4.77 -23.70
N VAL A 253 -6.68 3.55 -23.20
CA VAL A 253 -5.41 3.12 -22.55
C VAL A 253 -4.83 1.91 -23.26
N LYS A 254 -3.52 1.89 -23.47
CA LYS A 254 -2.76 0.74 -23.94
C LYS A 254 -1.47 0.58 -23.14
N VAL A 255 -1.17 -0.66 -22.77
CA VAL A 255 0.00 -1.02 -21.95
C VAL A 255 1.08 -1.63 -22.82
N PHE A 256 2.31 -1.12 -22.72
CA PHE A 256 3.47 -1.51 -23.51
C PHE A 256 4.62 -1.99 -22.63
N GLY A 257 5.43 -2.90 -23.10
CA GLY A 257 6.67 -3.32 -22.45
C GLY A 257 6.77 -4.80 -22.20
N GLN A 258 7.20 -5.20 -21.02
CA GLN A 258 7.37 -6.60 -20.60
C GLN A 258 6.44 -6.90 -19.42
N ALA A 259 6.14 -8.19 -19.20
CA ALA A 259 5.38 -8.64 -18.04
C ALA A 259 5.99 -8.11 -16.73
N THR A 260 5.13 -7.75 -15.78
CA THR A 260 5.55 -7.21 -14.48
C THR A 260 6.11 -8.27 -13.54
N ALA A 261 6.57 -7.88 -12.35
CA ALA A 261 7.16 -8.78 -11.34
C ALA A 261 6.18 -9.78 -10.72
N GLY A 262 4.87 -9.54 -10.83
CA GLY A 262 3.84 -10.43 -10.30
C GLY A 262 3.68 -10.36 -8.78
N TYR A 263 3.66 -9.17 -8.20
CA TYR A 263 3.28 -8.91 -6.81
C TYR A 263 1.87 -8.28 -6.76
N THR A 264 0.94 -8.85 -7.51
CA THR A 264 -0.43 -8.39 -7.72
C THR A 264 -1.39 -8.92 -6.66
N SER A 265 -1.19 -8.53 -5.42
CA SER A 265 -2.04 -8.87 -4.28
C SER A 265 -2.19 -7.69 -3.33
N GLY A 266 -3.26 -7.69 -2.51
CA GLY A 266 -3.49 -6.66 -1.51
C GLY A 266 -2.81 -7.00 -0.19
N ASN A 267 -2.06 -6.03 0.34
CA ASN A 267 -1.31 -6.16 1.58
C ASN A 267 -1.81 -5.19 2.64
N ILE A 268 -1.85 -5.66 3.90
CA ILE A 268 -2.11 -4.83 5.07
C ILE A 268 -0.79 -4.67 5.86
N PRO A 269 -0.33 -3.43 6.08
CA PRO A 269 0.82 -3.17 6.94
C PRO A 269 0.41 -3.17 8.41
N TYR A 270 1.08 -3.97 9.24
CA TYR A 270 0.92 -4.01 10.68
C TYR A 270 2.19 -3.51 11.37
N PRO A 271 2.22 -2.27 11.89
CA PRO A 271 3.31 -1.79 12.73
C PRO A 271 3.41 -2.62 14.01
N LEU A 272 4.62 -2.97 14.41
CA LEU A 272 4.92 -3.72 15.61
C LEU A 272 5.58 -2.83 16.67
N TYR A 273 5.63 -3.32 17.91
CA TYR A 273 6.05 -2.55 19.08
C TYR A 273 7.44 -1.90 18.96
N ASP A 274 8.40 -2.61 18.37
CA ASP A 274 9.80 -2.20 18.21
C ASP A 274 10.07 -1.35 16.96
N GLY A 275 9.00 -0.96 16.24
CA GLY A 275 9.08 -0.24 14.98
C GLY A 275 9.32 -1.13 13.77
N ALA A 276 9.33 -2.47 13.93
CA ALA A 276 9.27 -3.40 12.82
C ALA A 276 7.91 -3.32 12.10
N LEU A 277 7.84 -3.81 10.88
CA LEU A 277 6.63 -3.84 10.05
C LEU A 277 6.37 -5.25 9.55
N LEU A 278 5.20 -5.80 9.85
CA LEU A 278 4.66 -6.95 9.16
C LEU A 278 3.78 -6.46 8.01
N GLN A 279 4.22 -6.67 6.77
CA GLN A 279 3.41 -6.50 5.57
C GLN A 279 2.82 -7.85 5.22
N LEU A 280 1.51 -7.97 5.31
CA LEU A 280 0.79 -9.23 5.15
C LEU A 280 -0.15 -9.20 3.96
N THR A 281 0.00 -10.13 3.03
CA THR A 281 -0.96 -10.36 1.95
C THR A 281 -2.25 -10.98 2.51
N THR A 282 -3.37 -10.30 2.29
CA THR A 282 -4.68 -10.68 2.81
C THR A 282 -5.72 -10.87 1.72
N SER A 283 -5.45 -10.40 0.50
CA SER A 283 -6.43 -10.43 -0.60
C SER A 283 -5.79 -10.63 -1.97
N ARG A 284 -6.57 -11.19 -2.88
CA ARG A 284 -6.36 -11.17 -4.33
C ARG A 284 -6.86 -9.85 -4.88
N ILE A 285 -6.51 -9.56 -6.14
CA ILE A 285 -7.01 -8.40 -6.87
C ILE A 285 -7.89 -8.87 -8.03
N GLN A 286 -9.05 -8.26 -8.22
CA GLN A 286 -9.86 -8.42 -9.42
C GLN A 286 -9.90 -7.11 -10.20
N ASP A 287 -9.45 -7.13 -11.45
CA ASP A 287 -9.51 -5.94 -12.31
C ASP A 287 -10.93 -5.68 -12.85
N ARG A 288 -11.11 -4.57 -13.56
CA ARG A 288 -12.40 -4.18 -14.15
C ARG A 288 -12.93 -5.14 -15.22
N SER A 289 -12.09 -5.99 -15.81
CA SER A 289 -12.51 -7.03 -16.75
C SER A 289 -13.03 -8.31 -16.06
N GLY A 290 -12.86 -8.39 -14.73
CA GLY A 290 -13.17 -9.57 -13.93
C GLY A 290 -12.02 -10.54 -13.79
N LYS A 291 -10.83 -10.28 -14.38
CA LYS A 291 -9.66 -11.12 -14.23
C LYS A 291 -9.12 -11.02 -12.81
N ILE A 292 -8.86 -12.17 -12.20
CA ILE A 292 -8.29 -12.27 -10.84
C ILE A 292 -6.78 -12.45 -10.94
N TYR A 293 -6.07 -11.67 -10.15
CA TYR A 293 -4.63 -11.74 -9.95
C TYR A 293 -4.33 -12.23 -8.53
N GLU A 294 -3.41 -13.17 -8.43
CA GLU A 294 -2.91 -13.75 -7.18
C GLU A 294 -1.41 -13.91 -7.29
N ASN A 295 -0.69 -12.81 -7.10
CA ASN A 295 0.76 -12.76 -7.28
C ASN A 295 1.22 -13.24 -8.67
N THR A 296 0.46 -12.90 -9.70
CA THR A 296 0.75 -13.20 -11.12
C THR A 296 1.10 -11.91 -11.86
N PRO A 297 2.03 -11.96 -12.84
CA PRO A 297 2.38 -10.79 -13.63
C PRO A 297 1.20 -10.16 -14.37
N ILE A 298 1.27 -8.85 -14.58
CA ILE A 298 0.43 -8.13 -15.52
C ILE A 298 1.11 -8.21 -16.88
N GLU A 299 0.42 -8.80 -17.86
CA GLU A 299 0.87 -8.80 -19.23
C GLU A 299 0.59 -7.46 -19.90
N PRO A 300 1.53 -6.90 -20.69
CA PRO A 300 1.25 -5.72 -21.50
C PRO A 300 0.26 -6.07 -22.62
N ASP A 301 -0.43 -5.05 -23.16
CA ASP A 301 -1.29 -5.22 -24.33
C ASP A 301 -0.45 -5.36 -25.62
N GLN A 302 0.77 -4.81 -25.58
CA GLN A 302 1.81 -4.98 -26.62
C GLN A 302 3.15 -5.25 -25.97
N VAL A 303 3.68 -6.47 -26.17
CA VAL A 303 5.05 -6.80 -25.77
C VAL A 303 6.03 -5.97 -26.61
N SER A 304 6.96 -5.29 -25.96
CA SER A 304 7.93 -4.41 -26.60
C SER A 304 9.26 -4.38 -25.86
N TYR A 305 10.35 -4.35 -26.62
CA TYR A 305 11.70 -4.05 -26.12
C TYR A 305 12.06 -2.56 -26.25
N HIS A 306 11.23 -1.80 -27.00
CA HIS A 306 11.34 -0.35 -27.18
C HIS A 306 10.01 0.34 -26.82
N PRO A 307 9.50 0.14 -25.57
CA PRO A 307 8.12 0.50 -25.24
C PRO A 307 7.84 2.00 -25.37
N LEU A 308 8.83 2.86 -25.18
CA LEU A 308 8.66 4.30 -25.35
C LEU A 308 8.39 4.67 -26.82
N GLU A 309 9.14 4.09 -27.77
CA GLU A 309 8.97 4.34 -29.19
C GLU A 309 7.62 3.82 -29.70
N ASP A 310 7.26 2.60 -29.33
CA ASP A 310 5.98 1.99 -29.70
C ASP A 310 4.80 2.78 -29.14
N ALA A 311 4.89 3.23 -27.90
CA ALA A 311 3.89 4.07 -27.25
C ALA A 311 3.73 5.43 -27.98
N GLN A 312 4.84 6.06 -28.37
CA GLN A 312 4.82 7.32 -29.12
C GLN A 312 4.17 7.14 -30.51
N ASN A 313 4.45 6.04 -31.20
CA ASN A 313 3.85 5.74 -32.50
C ASN A 313 2.35 5.50 -32.36
N TRP A 314 1.91 4.69 -31.40
CA TRP A 314 0.49 4.49 -31.12
C TRP A 314 -0.23 5.81 -30.79
N LEU A 315 0.35 6.68 -29.93
CA LEU A 315 -0.24 7.96 -29.57
C LEU A 315 -0.32 8.93 -30.77
N LYS A 316 0.59 8.85 -31.74
CA LYS A 316 0.49 9.64 -32.98
C LYS A 316 -0.70 9.21 -33.82
N GLU A 317 -1.00 7.91 -33.87
CA GLU A 317 -2.17 7.36 -34.58
C GLU A 317 -3.45 7.82 -33.88
N MET A 318 -3.58 7.63 -32.57
CA MET A 318 -4.76 8.03 -31.78
C MET A 318 -5.09 9.53 -31.82
N ARG A 319 -4.12 10.38 -32.12
CA ARG A 319 -4.33 11.85 -32.23
C ARG A 319 -4.72 12.31 -33.63
N ARG A 320 -4.67 11.42 -34.63
CA ARG A 320 -5.10 11.70 -36.01
C ARG A 320 -6.55 11.36 -36.28
N GLU A 321 -7.10 10.47 -35.44
CA GLU A 321 -8.54 10.13 -35.40
C GLU A 321 -9.33 11.16 -34.60
#